data_33cf6d66950c334e52c1204212716b03
#
_entry.id   33cf6d66950c334e52c1204212716b03
#
_cell.length_a   1.000
_cell.length_b   1.000
_cell.length_c   1.000
_cell.angle_alpha   90.00
_cell.angle_beta   90.00
_cell.angle_gamma   90.00
#
_symmetry.space_group_name_H-M   'P 1'
#
loop_
_entity.id
_entity.type
_entity.pdbx_description
1 polymer ?
#
loop_
_entity_poly.entity_id
_entity_poly.type
_entity_poly.pdbx_seq_one_letter_code
_entity_poly.pdbx_strand_id
1 'polypeptide(L)'
;MNERAIRQAWERFVDGGDEPLSVRSAVAGSWQRSKNFKISVESQAAPVLSEAELYRCRADSALLSATARPAMQRAAEILDDASSMLILTDGAGHIIETLGDRRTIEDGREVHLQDGGCWREDKIGTNAIGTALAAGKPVQIHASEHFCERVQKWTCAAAPIFHPIDHELLGVIDISGPPTTFSSQSLALAVSIAGNMEVLISQTIKNQHDRLMNFFREKQRRWASHDLLAIDRRGGIVHASPDALRKFSKHLSQSDTDLSYLRNLPFDHWPDDLSKRMVNMRTVLVTEGEDELGAIIVFPSGQKAPEPTAQKRRRHLPEASSIEHTNIR
;
A
#
# COMPACT_ATOMS: atom_id res chain seq x y z
N MET A 1 19.65 -29.56 -1.88
CA MET A 1 18.73 -29.85 -0.74
C MET A 1 18.33 -31.31 -0.81
N ASN A 2 18.28 -32.05 0.31
CA ASN A 2 17.89 -33.47 0.26
C ASN A 2 16.37 -33.58 0.42
N GLU A 3 15.64 -33.69 -0.70
CA GLU A 3 14.17 -33.72 -0.73
C GLU A 3 13.60 -34.88 0.11
N ARG A 4 14.26 -36.05 0.09
CA ARG A 4 13.86 -37.23 0.89
C ARG A 4 13.91 -36.94 2.39
N ALA A 5 14.90 -36.18 2.85
CA ALA A 5 15.00 -35.80 4.26
C ALA A 5 13.92 -34.82 4.65
N ILE A 6 13.57 -33.88 3.76
CA ILE A 6 12.49 -32.90 3.99
C ILE A 6 11.14 -33.63 4.03
N ARG A 7 10.90 -34.55 3.11
CA ARG A 7 9.66 -35.36 3.10
C ARG A 7 9.49 -36.14 4.40
N GLN A 8 10.55 -36.81 4.87
CA GLN A 8 10.52 -37.52 6.15
C GLN A 8 10.31 -36.59 7.36
N ALA A 9 10.85 -35.37 7.29
CA ALA A 9 10.64 -34.38 8.33
C ALA A 9 9.18 -33.88 8.34
N TRP A 10 8.60 -33.66 7.16
CA TRP A 10 7.20 -33.28 6.99
C TRP A 10 6.26 -34.38 7.51
N GLU A 11 6.46 -35.63 7.12
CA GLU A 11 5.66 -36.76 7.59
C GLU A 11 5.65 -36.84 9.14
N ARG A 12 6.83 -36.78 9.77
CA ARG A 12 6.92 -36.77 11.23
C ARG A 12 6.21 -35.61 11.87
N PHE A 13 6.33 -34.41 11.28
CA PHE A 13 5.70 -33.18 11.81
C PHE A 13 4.17 -33.29 11.74
N VAL A 14 3.63 -33.78 10.64
CA VAL A 14 2.18 -33.98 10.44
C VAL A 14 1.62 -35.02 11.42
N ASP A 15 2.36 -36.13 11.67
CA ASP A 15 2.00 -37.17 12.64
C ASP A 15 2.13 -36.73 14.11
N GLY A 16 2.42 -35.48 14.37
CA GLY A 16 2.46 -34.92 15.72
C GLY A 16 3.85 -34.89 16.37
N GLY A 17 4.92 -35.14 15.61
CA GLY A 17 6.29 -34.99 16.07
C GLY A 17 6.72 -33.56 16.34
N ASP A 18 7.88 -33.41 17.01
CA ASP A 18 8.48 -32.11 17.31
C ASP A 18 8.97 -31.37 16.06
N GLU A 19 9.25 -30.07 16.24
CA GLU A 19 9.77 -29.17 15.18
C GLU A 19 11.02 -29.77 14.53
N PRO A 20 11.05 -29.91 13.19
CA PRO A 20 12.14 -30.57 12.51
C PRO A 20 13.36 -29.69 12.38
N LEU A 21 14.40 -29.96 13.14
CA LEU A 21 15.70 -29.24 13.10
C LEU A 21 16.41 -29.32 11.73
N SER A 22 15.96 -30.21 10.84
CA SER A 22 16.57 -30.43 9.53
C SER A 22 15.95 -29.55 8.42
N VAL A 23 14.93 -28.72 8.73
CA VAL A 23 14.22 -27.88 7.78
C VAL A 23 14.59 -26.43 8.01
N ARG A 24 14.59 -25.61 6.96
CA ARG A 24 14.87 -24.17 7.06
C ARG A 24 13.88 -23.50 8.03
N SER A 25 14.36 -22.60 8.87
CA SER A 25 13.55 -21.94 9.92
C SER A 25 12.28 -21.26 9.36
N ALA A 26 12.35 -20.67 8.17
CA ALA A 26 11.21 -20.06 7.52
C ALA A 26 10.10 -21.09 7.21
N VAL A 27 10.49 -22.29 6.77
CA VAL A 27 9.55 -23.40 6.47
C VAL A 27 9.00 -24.00 7.75
N ALA A 28 9.86 -24.29 8.74
CA ALA A 28 9.44 -24.84 10.02
C ALA A 28 8.45 -23.92 10.74
N GLY A 29 8.74 -22.61 10.78
CA GLY A 29 7.82 -21.63 11.34
C GLY A 29 6.49 -21.53 10.59
N SER A 30 6.51 -21.69 9.26
CA SER A 30 5.29 -21.73 8.44
C SER A 30 4.48 -23.00 8.66
N TRP A 31 5.12 -24.18 8.78
CA TRP A 31 4.44 -25.42 9.15
C TRP A 31 3.75 -25.31 10.50
N GLN A 32 4.41 -24.68 11.48
CA GLN A 32 3.80 -24.45 12.80
C GLN A 32 2.58 -23.53 12.72
N ARG A 33 2.62 -22.45 11.93
CA ARG A 33 1.43 -21.60 11.68
C ARG A 33 0.32 -22.38 10.99
N SER A 34 0.64 -23.17 9.96
CA SER A 34 -0.33 -24.02 9.24
C SER A 34 -1.04 -25.00 10.16
N LYS A 35 -0.29 -25.65 11.09
CA LYS A 35 -0.83 -26.51 12.13
C LYS A 35 -1.75 -25.75 13.10
N ASN A 36 -1.35 -24.55 13.52
CA ASN A 36 -2.15 -23.70 14.40
C ASN A 36 -3.46 -23.23 13.74
N PHE A 37 -3.45 -22.98 12.43
CA PHE A 37 -4.63 -22.69 11.61
C PHE A 37 -5.50 -23.92 11.35
N LYS A 38 -5.05 -25.12 11.77
CA LYS A 38 -5.73 -26.41 11.55
C LYS A 38 -5.95 -26.71 10.06
N ILE A 39 -4.98 -26.36 9.23
CA ILE A 39 -5.03 -26.70 7.81
C ILE A 39 -4.95 -28.21 7.65
N SER A 40 -5.84 -28.79 6.84
CA SER A 40 -5.73 -30.20 6.47
C SER A 40 -4.63 -30.38 5.44
N VAL A 41 -3.76 -31.35 5.66
CA VAL A 41 -2.71 -31.75 4.69
C VAL A 41 -3.30 -32.32 3.40
N GLU A 42 -4.53 -32.85 3.48
CA GLU A 42 -5.30 -33.39 2.36
C GLU A 42 -6.05 -32.31 1.57
N SER A 43 -5.93 -31.04 1.93
CA SER A 43 -6.58 -29.94 1.19
C SER A 43 -6.22 -30.01 -0.28
N GLN A 44 -7.24 -30.03 -1.14
CA GLN A 44 -7.08 -30.27 -2.56
C GLN A 44 -6.66 -29.03 -3.34
N ALA A 45 -7.19 -27.86 -2.96
CA ALA A 45 -6.97 -26.59 -3.64
C ALA A 45 -7.24 -25.38 -2.73
N ALA A 46 -6.69 -24.24 -3.08
CA ALA A 46 -6.96 -22.96 -2.41
C ALA A 46 -8.42 -22.51 -2.65
N PRO A 47 -9.06 -21.75 -1.73
CA PRO A 47 -10.33 -21.10 -2.01
C PRO A 47 -10.22 -20.12 -3.18
N VAL A 48 -11.31 -19.92 -3.93
CA VAL A 48 -11.35 -19.01 -5.09
C VAL A 48 -12.43 -17.96 -4.87
N LEU A 49 -12.12 -16.71 -5.18
CA LEU A 49 -13.06 -15.60 -5.22
C LEU A 49 -14.09 -15.78 -6.34
N SER A 50 -15.29 -15.25 -6.14
CA SER A 50 -16.24 -15.05 -7.24
C SER A 50 -15.71 -14.01 -8.23
N GLU A 51 -16.23 -13.97 -9.46
CA GLU A 51 -15.85 -12.98 -10.47
C GLU A 51 -16.06 -11.53 -9.98
N ALA A 52 -17.15 -11.27 -9.24
CA ALA A 52 -17.43 -9.95 -8.69
C ALA A 52 -16.45 -9.55 -7.58
N GLU A 53 -15.99 -10.49 -6.76
CA GLU A 53 -14.96 -10.25 -5.74
C GLU A 53 -13.60 -10.04 -6.39
N LEU A 54 -13.22 -10.83 -7.38
CA LEU A 54 -11.98 -10.66 -8.12
C LEU A 54 -11.93 -9.31 -8.85
N TYR A 55 -13.05 -8.89 -9.45
CA TYR A 55 -13.15 -7.56 -10.06
C TYR A 55 -12.86 -6.44 -9.06
N ARG A 56 -13.46 -6.49 -7.87
CA ARG A 56 -13.21 -5.52 -6.79
C ARG A 56 -11.76 -5.57 -6.32
N CYS A 57 -11.22 -6.76 -6.08
CA CYS A 57 -9.84 -6.96 -5.68
C CYS A 57 -8.85 -6.33 -6.68
N ARG A 58 -9.10 -6.49 -8.00
CA ARG A 58 -8.31 -5.86 -9.06
C ARG A 58 -8.45 -4.33 -9.08
N ALA A 59 -9.66 -3.82 -8.84
CA ALA A 59 -9.89 -2.38 -8.75
C ALA A 59 -9.17 -1.75 -7.55
N ASP A 60 -9.22 -2.40 -6.39
CA ASP A 60 -8.51 -1.95 -5.17
C ASP A 60 -6.98 -2.02 -5.34
N SER A 61 -6.48 -2.95 -6.18
CA SER A 61 -5.07 -3.14 -6.50
C SER A 61 -4.63 -2.46 -7.80
N ALA A 62 -5.41 -1.48 -8.32
CA ALA A 62 -5.19 -0.90 -9.65
C ALA A 62 -3.78 -0.31 -9.84
N LEU A 63 -3.23 0.39 -8.84
CA LEU A 63 -1.88 0.95 -8.89
C LEU A 63 -0.83 -0.17 -9.04
N LEU A 64 -0.94 -1.24 -8.24
CA LEU A 64 -0.04 -2.39 -8.29
C LEU A 64 -0.14 -3.08 -9.66
N SER A 65 -1.35 -3.40 -10.11
CA SER A 65 -1.60 -4.09 -11.38
C SER A 65 -1.08 -3.27 -12.59
N ALA A 66 -1.37 -1.97 -12.63
CA ALA A 66 -0.95 -1.12 -13.75
C ALA A 66 0.57 -0.98 -13.84
N THR A 67 1.27 -0.88 -12.68
CA THR A 67 2.73 -0.79 -12.64
C THR A 67 3.42 -2.14 -12.81
N ALA A 68 2.82 -3.23 -12.34
CA ALA A 68 3.40 -4.57 -12.43
C ALA A 68 3.31 -5.15 -13.84
N ARG A 69 2.20 -4.94 -14.55
CA ARG A 69 1.90 -5.58 -15.84
C ARG A 69 3.01 -5.46 -16.88
N PRO A 70 3.62 -4.29 -17.16
CA PRO A 70 4.70 -4.20 -18.15
C PRO A 70 5.96 -4.99 -17.76
N ALA A 71 6.26 -5.07 -16.46
CA ALA A 71 7.41 -5.84 -15.97
C ALA A 71 7.12 -7.35 -16.05
N MET A 72 5.92 -7.78 -15.67
CA MET A 72 5.48 -9.17 -15.76
C MET A 72 5.43 -9.67 -17.21
N GLN A 73 4.92 -8.86 -18.15
CA GLN A 73 4.87 -9.23 -19.56
C GLN A 73 6.27 -9.48 -20.12
N ARG A 74 7.23 -8.58 -19.86
CA ARG A 74 8.62 -8.78 -20.28
C ARG A 74 9.26 -10.01 -19.64
N ALA A 75 8.98 -10.27 -18.38
CA ALA A 75 9.51 -11.45 -17.70
C ALA A 75 8.83 -12.73 -18.19
N ALA A 76 7.52 -12.71 -18.49
CA ALA A 76 6.79 -13.85 -19.05
C ALA A 76 7.32 -14.25 -20.42
N GLU A 77 7.66 -13.29 -21.30
CA GLU A 77 8.28 -13.57 -22.61
C GLU A 77 9.61 -14.33 -22.47
N ILE A 78 10.38 -14.08 -21.40
CA ILE A 78 11.65 -14.78 -21.13
C ILE A 78 11.37 -16.17 -20.54
N LEU A 79 10.26 -16.37 -19.83
CA LEU A 79 9.90 -17.59 -19.13
C LEU A 79 8.99 -18.52 -19.94
N ASP A 80 8.57 -18.13 -21.15
CA ASP A 80 7.60 -18.88 -21.97
C ASP A 80 8.04 -20.34 -22.24
N ASP A 81 9.36 -20.55 -22.44
CA ASP A 81 9.93 -21.90 -22.63
C ASP A 81 10.49 -22.53 -21.33
N ALA A 82 10.31 -21.88 -20.17
CA ALA A 82 10.94 -22.29 -18.92
C ALA A 82 10.03 -23.14 -18.02
N SER A 83 8.87 -23.60 -18.51
CA SER A 83 7.87 -24.33 -17.71
C SER A 83 7.57 -23.61 -16.38
N SER A 84 7.44 -22.31 -16.42
CA SER A 84 7.24 -21.46 -15.24
C SER A 84 6.17 -20.43 -15.50
N MET A 85 5.47 -20.02 -14.43
CA MET A 85 4.50 -18.94 -14.47
C MET A 85 4.83 -17.88 -13.44
N LEU A 86 4.48 -16.64 -13.75
CA LEU A 86 4.51 -15.49 -12.87
C LEU A 86 3.12 -15.27 -12.29
N ILE A 87 3.06 -14.99 -11.01
CA ILE A 87 1.84 -14.78 -10.26
C ILE A 87 1.97 -13.46 -9.50
N LEU A 88 0.98 -12.58 -9.63
CA LEU A 88 0.85 -11.37 -8.83
C LEU A 88 -0.33 -11.52 -7.88
N THR A 89 -0.13 -11.26 -6.60
CA THR A 89 -1.21 -11.21 -5.61
C THR A 89 -1.40 -9.79 -5.07
N ASP A 90 -2.57 -9.55 -4.46
CA ASP A 90 -2.77 -8.42 -3.57
C ASP A 90 -2.13 -8.67 -2.19
N GLY A 91 -2.20 -7.67 -1.29
CA GLY A 91 -1.71 -7.77 0.09
C GLY A 91 -2.52 -8.75 0.97
N ALA A 92 -3.70 -9.17 0.51
CA ALA A 92 -4.53 -10.18 1.17
C ALA A 92 -4.28 -11.61 0.65
N GLY A 93 -3.37 -11.78 -0.33
CA GLY A 93 -2.97 -13.09 -0.86
C GLY A 93 -3.91 -13.66 -1.92
N HIS A 94 -4.75 -12.83 -2.53
CA HIS A 94 -5.55 -13.22 -3.69
C HIS A 94 -4.75 -13.01 -4.97
N ILE A 95 -4.72 -14.01 -5.83
CA ILE A 95 -4.07 -13.90 -7.13
C ILE A 95 -4.90 -12.97 -8.02
N ILE A 96 -4.27 -11.89 -8.49
CA ILE A 96 -4.92 -10.88 -9.34
C ILE A 96 -4.49 -10.98 -10.80
N GLU A 97 -3.32 -11.57 -11.08
CA GLU A 97 -2.83 -11.78 -12.45
C GLU A 97 -1.86 -12.97 -12.51
N THR A 98 -1.98 -13.79 -13.55
CA THR A 98 -1.08 -14.90 -13.89
C THR A 98 -0.61 -14.76 -15.33
N LEU A 99 0.71 -14.92 -15.58
CA LEU A 99 1.34 -14.87 -16.89
C LEU A 99 2.43 -15.96 -17.00
N GLY A 100 2.76 -16.42 -18.21
CA GLY A 100 3.87 -17.35 -18.45
C GLY A 100 3.46 -18.59 -19.25
N ASP A 101 4.14 -19.71 -19.05
CA ASP A 101 3.92 -20.95 -19.78
C ASP A 101 2.49 -21.48 -19.63
N ARG A 102 1.83 -21.64 -20.77
CA ARG A 102 0.41 -22.02 -20.83
C ARG A 102 0.12 -23.35 -20.14
N ARG A 103 1.00 -24.33 -20.28
CA ARG A 103 0.83 -25.65 -19.68
C ARG A 103 0.96 -25.58 -18.16
N THR A 104 1.95 -24.84 -17.68
CA THR A 104 2.15 -24.60 -16.24
C THR A 104 0.95 -23.88 -15.62
N ILE A 105 0.37 -22.88 -16.31
CA ILE A 105 -0.85 -22.18 -15.88
C ILE A 105 -2.03 -23.17 -15.82
N GLU A 106 -2.16 -24.08 -16.80
CA GLU A 106 -3.23 -25.08 -16.86
C GLU A 106 -3.11 -26.09 -15.72
N ASP A 107 -1.89 -26.59 -15.44
CA ASP A 107 -1.60 -27.46 -14.30
C ASP A 107 -1.89 -26.76 -12.95
N GLY A 108 -1.64 -25.45 -12.86
CA GLY A 108 -1.94 -24.63 -11.67
C GLY A 108 -3.42 -24.59 -11.29
N ARG A 109 -4.32 -24.69 -12.28
CA ARG A 109 -5.76 -24.67 -12.06
C ARG A 109 -6.26 -25.86 -11.22
N GLU A 110 -5.56 -26.98 -11.23
CA GLU A 110 -5.93 -28.15 -10.42
C GLU A 110 -5.88 -27.87 -8.91
N VAL A 111 -5.03 -26.92 -8.47
CA VAL A 111 -4.88 -26.50 -7.07
C VAL A 111 -5.36 -25.07 -6.85
N HIS A 112 -6.04 -24.48 -7.84
CA HIS A 112 -6.48 -23.08 -7.88
C HIS A 112 -5.32 -22.07 -7.75
N LEU A 113 -4.14 -22.40 -8.28
CA LEU A 113 -3.04 -21.48 -8.47
C LEU A 113 -3.30 -20.67 -9.75
N GLN A 114 -4.34 -19.83 -9.68
CA GLN A 114 -4.93 -19.08 -10.80
C GLN A 114 -5.56 -17.79 -10.29
N ASP A 115 -5.97 -16.92 -11.18
CA ASP A 115 -6.69 -15.69 -10.85
C ASP A 115 -7.88 -15.97 -9.91
N GLY A 116 -7.96 -15.19 -8.82
CA GLY A 116 -8.95 -15.35 -7.76
C GLY A 116 -8.59 -16.36 -6.66
N GLY A 117 -7.57 -17.19 -6.85
CA GLY A 117 -7.11 -18.12 -5.81
C GLY A 117 -6.57 -17.39 -4.58
N CYS A 118 -6.95 -17.83 -3.37
CA CYS A 118 -6.47 -17.26 -2.11
C CYS A 118 -5.35 -18.12 -1.51
N TRP A 119 -4.11 -17.65 -1.59
CA TRP A 119 -2.91 -18.41 -1.24
C TRP A 119 -2.29 -18.01 0.11
N ARG A 120 -3.10 -17.53 1.05
CA ARG A 120 -2.67 -17.27 2.43
C ARG A 120 -2.38 -18.59 3.17
N GLU A 121 -1.48 -18.55 4.15
CA GLU A 121 -1.17 -19.70 4.99
C GLU A 121 -2.37 -20.24 5.78
N ASP A 122 -3.30 -19.37 6.19
CA ASP A 122 -4.53 -19.75 6.90
C ASP A 122 -5.59 -20.40 5.99
N LYS A 123 -5.34 -20.52 4.68
CA LYS A 123 -6.23 -21.11 3.67
C LYS A 123 -5.69 -22.42 3.09
N ILE A 124 -4.41 -22.46 2.77
CA ILE A 124 -3.80 -23.60 2.07
C ILE A 124 -2.48 -24.06 2.72
N GLY A 125 -2.16 -23.54 3.91
CA GLY A 125 -0.92 -23.87 4.60
C GLY A 125 0.32 -23.27 3.94
N THR A 126 1.47 -23.81 4.31
CA THR A 126 2.78 -23.35 3.82
C THR A 126 2.87 -23.39 2.30
N ASN A 127 3.10 -22.24 1.72
CA ASN A 127 3.37 -22.00 0.30
C ASN A 127 4.19 -20.69 0.18
N ALA A 128 4.82 -20.44 -0.96
CA ALA A 128 5.73 -19.29 -1.08
C ALA A 128 5.00 -17.96 -0.93
N ILE A 129 3.83 -17.80 -1.55
CA ILE A 129 3.01 -16.58 -1.47
C ILE A 129 2.62 -16.29 -0.02
N GLY A 130 1.93 -17.22 0.64
CA GLY A 130 1.43 -17.04 2.00
C GLY A 130 2.56 -16.86 3.02
N THR A 131 3.68 -17.57 2.84
CA THR A 131 4.85 -17.43 3.71
C THR A 131 5.57 -16.10 3.51
N ALA A 132 5.68 -15.60 2.26
CA ALA A 132 6.24 -14.28 1.99
C ALA A 132 5.37 -13.17 2.59
N LEU A 133 4.04 -13.26 2.47
CA LEU A 133 3.08 -12.35 3.12
C LEU A 133 3.24 -12.33 4.64
N ALA A 134 3.28 -13.52 5.26
CA ALA A 134 3.36 -13.64 6.71
C ALA A 134 4.71 -13.17 7.29
N ALA A 135 5.80 -13.39 6.55
CA ALA A 135 7.15 -13.05 6.99
C ALA A 135 7.61 -11.64 6.58
N GLY A 136 6.95 -11.00 5.60
CA GLY A 136 7.41 -9.77 4.97
C GLY A 136 8.78 -9.90 4.30
N LYS A 137 9.14 -11.10 3.83
CA LYS A 137 10.48 -11.40 3.30
C LYS A 137 10.38 -12.34 2.10
N PRO A 138 11.32 -12.26 1.15
CA PRO A 138 11.41 -13.21 0.06
C PRO A 138 11.62 -14.64 0.59
N VAL A 139 10.91 -15.59 -0.03
CA VAL A 139 10.99 -17.00 0.36
C VAL A 139 10.85 -17.89 -0.86
N GLN A 140 11.52 -19.04 -0.83
CA GLN A 140 11.34 -20.12 -1.79
C GLN A 140 10.83 -21.37 -1.03
N ILE A 141 9.77 -21.98 -1.54
CA ILE A 141 9.20 -23.23 -1.02
C ILE A 141 9.26 -24.27 -2.12
N HIS A 142 9.86 -25.42 -1.81
CA HIS A 142 10.13 -26.47 -2.78
C HIS A 142 9.49 -27.79 -2.37
N ALA A 143 8.72 -28.37 -3.29
CA ALA A 143 8.19 -29.73 -3.16
C ALA A 143 7.63 -30.03 -1.75
N SER A 144 8.22 -30.98 -1.03
CA SER A 144 7.77 -31.40 0.32
C SER A 144 7.89 -30.34 1.40
N GLU A 145 8.39 -29.13 1.11
CA GLU A 145 8.30 -27.99 2.02
C GLU A 145 6.90 -27.38 2.08
N HIS A 146 6.05 -27.62 1.04
CA HIS A 146 4.64 -27.22 1.09
C HIS A 146 3.88 -28.07 2.12
N PHE A 147 2.90 -27.44 2.79
CA PHE A 147 2.14 -28.10 3.85
C PHE A 147 1.12 -29.12 3.31
N CYS A 148 0.37 -28.75 2.27
CA CYS A 148 -0.64 -29.61 1.66
C CYS A 148 0.00 -30.53 0.59
N GLU A 149 -0.34 -31.82 0.60
CA GLU A 149 0.25 -32.83 -0.31
C GLU A 149 0.08 -32.49 -1.79
N ARG A 150 -1.10 -32.01 -2.19
CA ARG A 150 -1.40 -31.64 -3.59
C ARG A 150 -0.51 -30.52 -4.10
N VAL A 151 -0.04 -29.64 -3.20
CA VAL A 151 0.83 -28.51 -3.55
C VAL A 151 2.30 -28.91 -3.62
N GLN A 152 2.69 -30.08 -3.07
CA GLN A 152 4.08 -30.56 -3.08
C GLN A 152 4.63 -30.86 -4.47
N LYS A 153 3.80 -30.91 -5.50
CA LYS A 153 4.23 -31.00 -6.91
C LYS A 153 4.68 -29.67 -7.52
N TRP A 154 4.80 -28.63 -6.70
CA TRP A 154 5.22 -27.28 -7.11
C TRP A 154 6.55 -26.88 -6.46
N THR A 155 7.28 -25.98 -7.14
CA THR A 155 8.35 -25.16 -6.58
C THR A 155 8.02 -23.69 -6.85
N CYS A 156 8.10 -22.89 -5.81
CA CYS A 156 7.61 -21.52 -5.83
C CYS A 156 8.64 -20.59 -5.18
N ALA A 157 8.85 -19.41 -5.78
CA ALA A 157 9.77 -18.39 -5.26
C ALA A 157 9.06 -17.04 -5.24
N ALA A 158 8.77 -16.54 -4.04
CA ALA A 158 7.95 -15.37 -3.82
C ALA A 158 8.74 -14.22 -3.19
N ALA A 159 8.46 -12.99 -3.63
CA ALA A 159 9.00 -11.76 -3.06
C ALA A 159 7.88 -10.77 -2.78
N PRO A 160 7.80 -10.19 -1.56
CA PRO A 160 6.83 -9.17 -1.23
C PRO A 160 7.13 -7.86 -1.95
N ILE A 161 6.10 -7.08 -2.24
CA ILE A 161 6.15 -5.77 -2.87
C ILE A 161 5.60 -4.76 -1.87
N PHE A 162 6.39 -3.76 -1.50
CA PHE A 162 6.02 -2.75 -0.51
C PHE A 162 5.73 -1.41 -1.16
N HIS A 163 4.82 -0.67 -0.57
CA HIS A 163 4.59 0.71 -0.92
C HIS A 163 5.79 1.58 -0.48
N PRO A 164 6.38 2.41 -1.37
CA PRO A 164 7.67 3.05 -1.11
C PRO A 164 7.64 4.14 -0.03
N ILE A 165 6.46 4.64 0.37
CA ILE A 165 6.34 5.72 1.35
C ILE A 165 5.99 5.18 2.74
N ASP A 166 4.94 4.37 2.86
CA ASP A 166 4.40 3.89 4.14
C ASP A 166 4.80 2.45 4.47
N HIS A 167 5.53 1.79 3.56
CA HIS A 167 5.98 0.40 3.68
C HIS A 167 4.84 -0.61 3.89
N GLU A 168 3.62 -0.25 3.50
CA GLU A 168 2.51 -1.21 3.47
C GLU A 168 2.79 -2.31 2.44
N LEU A 169 2.48 -3.56 2.81
CA LEU A 169 2.59 -4.70 1.90
C LEU A 169 1.47 -4.64 0.86
N LEU A 170 1.83 -4.32 -0.39
CA LEU A 170 0.89 -4.19 -1.51
C LEU A 170 0.50 -5.54 -2.11
N GLY A 171 1.41 -6.51 -2.08
CA GLY A 171 1.22 -7.81 -2.67
C GLY A 171 2.50 -8.62 -2.74
N VAL A 172 2.46 -9.69 -3.51
CA VAL A 172 3.59 -10.59 -3.73
C VAL A 172 3.71 -10.91 -5.20
N ILE A 173 4.94 -10.90 -5.73
CA ILE A 173 5.27 -11.54 -7.00
C ILE A 173 5.84 -12.92 -6.72
N ASP A 174 5.34 -13.93 -7.41
CA ASP A 174 5.78 -15.33 -7.28
C ASP A 174 6.13 -15.93 -8.64
N ILE A 175 7.14 -16.79 -8.66
CA ILE A 175 7.54 -17.61 -9.81
C ILE A 175 7.31 -19.04 -9.42
N SER A 176 6.35 -19.69 -10.06
CA SER A 176 5.95 -21.08 -9.80
C SER A 176 6.16 -21.98 -11.00
N GLY A 177 6.53 -23.23 -10.73
CA GLY A 177 6.67 -24.28 -11.75
C GLY A 177 6.76 -25.67 -11.12
N PRO A 178 6.92 -26.72 -11.93
CA PRO A 178 7.15 -28.07 -11.42
C PRO A 178 8.47 -28.17 -10.66
N PRO A 179 8.66 -29.14 -9.75
CA PRO A 179 9.88 -29.27 -8.95
C PRO A 179 11.18 -29.35 -9.76
N THR A 180 11.09 -29.81 -11.02
CA THR A 180 12.24 -29.87 -11.95
C THR A 180 12.79 -28.50 -12.35
N THR A 181 12.01 -27.43 -12.22
CA THR A 181 12.44 -26.06 -12.48
C THR A 181 13.09 -25.38 -11.26
N PHE A 182 13.28 -26.14 -10.16
CA PHE A 182 13.90 -25.58 -8.96
C PHE A 182 15.26 -24.94 -9.25
N SER A 183 15.37 -23.65 -8.94
CA SER A 183 16.61 -22.90 -9.04
C SER A 183 16.67 -21.84 -7.93
N SER A 184 17.82 -21.68 -7.29
CA SER A 184 18.06 -20.56 -6.38
C SER A 184 18.01 -19.20 -7.10
N GLN A 185 18.18 -19.19 -8.42
CA GLN A 185 18.06 -17.98 -9.24
C GLN A 185 16.61 -17.50 -9.34
N SER A 186 15.61 -18.40 -9.23
CA SER A 186 14.20 -18.01 -9.26
C SER A 186 13.85 -17.04 -8.13
N LEU A 187 14.39 -17.24 -6.93
CA LEU A 187 14.20 -16.30 -5.83
C LEU A 187 14.86 -14.95 -6.10
N ALA A 188 16.09 -14.94 -6.64
CA ALA A 188 16.77 -13.70 -7.01
C ALA A 188 16.02 -12.95 -8.10
N LEU A 189 15.43 -13.67 -9.08
CA LEU A 189 14.59 -13.08 -10.12
C LEU A 189 13.30 -12.48 -9.52
N ALA A 190 12.60 -13.19 -8.64
CA ALA A 190 11.40 -12.68 -7.98
C ALA A 190 11.71 -11.39 -7.19
N VAL A 191 12.82 -11.36 -6.43
CA VAL A 191 13.29 -10.16 -5.71
C VAL A 191 13.61 -9.01 -6.67
N SER A 192 14.26 -9.30 -7.80
CA SER A 192 14.58 -8.27 -8.80
C SER A 192 13.33 -7.68 -9.44
N ILE A 193 12.33 -8.52 -9.75
CA ILE A 193 11.05 -8.07 -10.30
C ILE A 193 10.29 -7.22 -9.26
N ALA A 194 10.20 -7.67 -8.00
CA ALA A 194 9.57 -6.92 -6.91
C ALA A 194 10.21 -5.53 -6.75
N GLY A 195 11.55 -5.46 -6.66
CA GLY A 195 12.26 -4.19 -6.55
C GLY A 195 12.03 -3.25 -7.74
N ASN A 196 11.96 -3.79 -8.96
CA ASN A 196 11.62 -2.99 -10.14
C ASN A 196 10.18 -2.43 -10.04
N MET A 197 9.22 -3.24 -9.59
CA MET A 197 7.84 -2.79 -9.37
C MET A 197 7.78 -1.66 -8.33
N GLU A 198 8.49 -1.77 -7.21
CA GLU A 198 8.56 -0.72 -6.19
C GLU A 198 9.11 0.61 -6.75
N VAL A 199 10.14 0.55 -7.61
CA VAL A 199 10.69 1.73 -8.30
C VAL A 199 9.64 2.35 -9.23
N LEU A 200 8.92 1.55 -10.01
CA LEU A 200 7.88 2.03 -10.91
C LEU A 200 6.69 2.63 -10.13
N ILE A 201 6.28 2.02 -9.03
CA ILE A 201 5.26 2.56 -8.12
C ILE A 201 5.71 3.92 -7.57
N SER A 202 6.96 4.02 -7.11
CA SER A 202 7.54 5.28 -6.61
C SER A 202 7.50 6.40 -7.66
N GLN A 203 7.86 6.08 -8.91
CA GLN A 203 7.79 7.04 -10.03
C GLN A 203 6.36 7.49 -10.31
N THR A 204 5.41 6.56 -10.32
CA THR A 204 3.98 6.85 -10.53
C THR A 204 3.44 7.78 -9.44
N ILE A 205 3.72 7.47 -8.17
CA ILE A 205 3.31 8.30 -7.03
C ILE A 205 3.92 9.70 -7.14
N LYS A 206 5.22 9.78 -7.45
CA LYS A 206 5.89 11.07 -7.63
C LYS A 206 5.22 11.90 -8.72
N ASN A 207 4.91 11.31 -9.86
CA ASN A 207 4.21 12.00 -10.95
C ASN A 207 2.80 12.48 -10.51
N GLN A 208 2.06 11.66 -9.76
CA GLN A 208 0.76 12.05 -9.20
C GLN A 208 0.90 13.21 -8.22
N HIS A 209 1.90 13.17 -7.33
CA HIS A 209 2.18 14.26 -6.40
C HIS A 209 2.58 15.56 -7.12
N ASP A 210 3.40 15.49 -8.17
CA ASP A 210 3.78 16.67 -8.96
C ASP A 210 2.55 17.31 -9.64
N ARG A 211 1.64 16.50 -10.20
CA ARG A 211 0.37 16.96 -10.79
C ARG A 211 -0.53 17.60 -9.73
N LEU A 212 -0.68 16.97 -8.55
CA LEU A 212 -1.43 17.50 -7.41
C LEU A 212 -0.84 18.84 -6.93
N MET A 213 0.50 18.93 -6.88
CA MET A 213 1.21 20.17 -6.51
C MET A 213 1.03 21.31 -7.51
N ASN A 214 0.93 21.01 -8.80
CA ASN A 214 0.62 22.03 -9.81
C ASN A 214 -0.77 22.60 -9.58
N PHE A 215 -1.75 21.74 -9.31
CA PHE A 215 -3.10 22.15 -8.95
C PHE A 215 -3.13 22.97 -7.63
N PHE A 216 -2.38 22.51 -6.62
CA PHE A 216 -2.25 23.24 -5.35
C PHE A 216 -1.73 24.66 -5.56
N ARG A 217 -0.66 24.85 -6.33
CA ARG A 217 -0.06 26.18 -6.61
C ARG A 217 -1.04 27.10 -7.36
N GLU A 218 -1.82 26.56 -8.30
CA GLU A 218 -2.86 27.32 -8.99
C GLU A 218 -3.94 27.79 -8.01
N LYS A 219 -4.43 26.90 -7.13
CA LYS A 219 -5.45 27.24 -6.13
C LYS A 219 -4.92 28.17 -5.07
N GLN A 220 -3.66 28.04 -4.65
CA GLN A 220 -3.02 28.93 -3.69
C GLN A 220 -3.04 30.40 -4.18
N ARG A 221 -2.79 30.64 -5.46
CA ARG A 221 -2.90 31.99 -6.06
C ARG A 221 -4.33 32.52 -6.01
N ARG A 222 -5.32 31.67 -6.27
CA ARG A 222 -6.75 32.03 -6.30
C ARG A 222 -7.32 32.21 -4.89
N TRP A 223 -6.85 31.45 -3.92
CA TRP A 223 -7.28 31.44 -2.52
C TRP A 223 -6.20 31.98 -1.57
N ALA A 224 -5.56 33.09 -1.94
CA ALA A 224 -4.40 33.62 -1.23
C ALA A 224 -4.66 33.95 0.26
N SER A 225 -5.92 34.14 0.66
CA SER A 225 -6.33 34.37 2.06
C SER A 225 -6.67 33.08 2.82
N HIS A 226 -6.57 31.89 2.21
CA HIS A 226 -6.93 30.62 2.82
C HIS A 226 -5.69 29.76 3.06
N ASP A 227 -5.76 28.94 4.10
CA ASP A 227 -4.76 27.92 4.32
C ASP A 227 -5.15 26.63 3.62
N LEU A 228 -4.21 26.03 2.93
CA LEU A 228 -4.43 24.87 2.07
C LEU A 228 -3.59 23.67 2.52
N LEU A 229 -4.20 22.49 2.50
CA LEU A 229 -3.55 21.21 2.73
C LEU A 229 -3.83 20.30 1.54
N ALA A 230 -2.79 19.78 0.90
CA ALA A 230 -2.90 18.79 -0.17
C ALA A 230 -2.69 17.39 0.41
N ILE A 231 -3.63 16.48 0.12
CA ILE A 231 -3.55 15.07 0.47
C ILE A 231 -3.66 14.22 -0.79
N ASP A 232 -2.89 13.14 -0.84
CA ASP A 232 -2.95 12.17 -1.94
C ASP A 232 -4.13 11.19 -1.80
N ARG A 233 -4.27 10.29 -2.76
CA ARG A 233 -5.37 9.28 -2.80
C ARG A 233 -5.33 8.29 -1.62
N ARG A 234 -4.22 8.20 -0.90
CA ARG A 234 -4.06 7.35 0.29
C ARG A 234 -4.27 8.12 1.61
N GLY A 235 -4.60 9.43 1.53
CA GLY A 235 -4.73 10.31 2.70
C GLY A 235 -3.38 10.84 3.19
N GLY A 236 -2.28 10.56 2.50
CA GLY A 236 -0.95 11.10 2.82
C GLY A 236 -0.87 12.60 2.57
N ILE A 237 -0.29 13.35 3.50
CA ILE A 237 -0.09 14.80 3.33
C ILE A 237 1.07 15.03 2.35
N VAL A 238 0.76 15.58 1.18
CA VAL A 238 1.73 15.93 0.14
C VAL A 238 2.32 17.31 0.39
N HIS A 239 1.48 18.28 0.77
CA HIS A 239 1.91 19.65 1.06
C HIS A 239 0.91 20.38 1.93
N ALA A 240 1.39 21.40 2.65
CA ALA A 240 0.56 22.27 3.46
C ALA A 240 1.08 23.70 3.47
N SER A 241 0.19 24.71 3.48
CA SER A 241 0.56 26.08 3.86
C SER A 241 0.93 26.14 5.35
N PRO A 242 1.70 27.14 5.80
CA PRO A 242 2.26 27.18 7.16
C PRO A 242 1.23 26.99 8.28
N ASP A 243 0.03 27.55 8.13
CA ASP A 243 -1.02 27.49 9.15
C ASP A 243 -2.00 26.33 8.96
N ALA A 244 -2.02 25.69 7.78
CA ALA A 244 -2.92 24.57 7.49
C ALA A 244 -2.68 23.37 8.42
N LEU A 245 -1.44 22.97 8.64
CA LEU A 245 -1.10 21.86 9.55
C LEU A 245 -1.56 22.13 10.98
N ARG A 246 -1.38 23.37 11.46
CA ARG A 246 -1.82 23.78 12.80
C ARG A 246 -3.35 23.75 12.93
N LYS A 247 -4.06 24.19 11.90
CA LYS A 247 -5.53 24.15 11.86
C LYS A 247 -5.99 22.69 11.78
N PHE A 248 -5.38 21.90 10.92
CA PHE A 248 -5.65 20.46 10.77
C PHE A 248 -5.49 19.73 12.11
N SER A 249 -4.36 19.90 12.80
CA SER A 249 -4.10 19.24 14.08
C SER A 249 -5.05 19.67 15.21
N LYS A 250 -5.67 20.84 15.12
CA LYS A 250 -6.65 21.30 16.11
C LYS A 250 -8.03 20.70 15.94
N HIS A 251 -8.38 20.28 14.73
CA HIS A 251 -9.69 19.68 14.41
C HIS A 251 -9.74 18.19 14.63
N LEU A 252 -8.57 17.54 14.68
CA LEU A 252 -8.47 16.11 14.91
C LEU A 252 -8.15 15.83 16.38
N SER A 253 -8.91 14.96 17.01
CA SER A 253 -8.53 14.39 18.31
C SER A 253 -7.20 13.64 18.18
N GLN A 254 -6.46 13.45 19.27
CA GLN A 254 -5.13 12.79 19.25
C GLN A 254 -5.10 11.41 18.57
N SER A 255 -6.27 10.77 18.40
CA SER A 255 -6.43 9.49 17.71
C SER A 255 -6.70 9.59 16.21
N ASP A 256 -7.06 10.76 15.66
CA ASP A 256 -7.58 10.92 14.29
C ASP A 256 -6.65 11.72 13.35
N THR A 257 -5.38 11.92 13.72
CA THR A 257 -4.40 12.63 12.87
C THR A 257 -4.04 11.88 11.58
N ASP A 258 -4.45 10.62 11.48
CA ASP A 258 -4.18 9.78 10.32
C ASP A 258 -5.40 9.75 9.38
N LEU A 259 -5.19 10.25 8.16
CA LEU A 259 -6.20 10.21 7.09
C LEU A 259 -6.10 8.95 6.21
N SER A 260 -5.26 7.99 6.58
CA SER A 260 -5.06 6.76 5.79
C SER A 260 -6.34 5.94 5.59
N TYR A 261 -7.34 6.10 6.48
CA TYR A 261 -8.66 5.48 6.33
C TYR A 261 -9.39 5.91 5.05
N LEU A 262 -9.08 7.11 4.51
CA LEU A 262 -9.70 7.64 3.29
C LEU A 262 -9.46 6.73 2.08
N ARG A 263 -8.35 6.00 2.05
CA ARG A 263 -8.06 5.05 0.97
C ARG A 263 -9.14 3.97 0.79
N ASN A 264 -9.85 3.64 1.88
CA ASN A 264 -10.89 2.61 1.91
C ASN A 264 -12.29 3.18 1.61
N LEU A 265 -12.39 4.51 1.42
CA LEU A 265 -13.63 5.18 1.07
C LEU A 265 -13.70 5.50 -0.44
N PRO A 266 -14.88 5.43 -1.06
CA PRO A 266 -15.08 5.98 -2.39
C PRO A 266 -14.63 7.44 -2.45
N PHE A 267 -13.92 7.80 -3.50
CA PHE A 267 -13.27 9.13 -3.60
C PHE A 267 -14.26 10.29 -3.56
N ASP A 268 -15.39 10.12 -4.19
CA ASP A 268 -16.50 11.08 -4.20
C ASP A 268 -17.15 11.30 -2.82
N HIS A 269 -16.97 10.37 -1.88
CA HIS A 269 -17.48 10.50 -0.51
C HIS A 269 -16.53 11.28 0.43
N TRP A 270 -15.30 11.55 0.02
CA TRP A 270 -14.31 12.26 0.85
C TRP A 270 -14.79 13.63 1.35
N PRO A 271 -15.43 14.51 0.53
CA PRO A 271 -15.90 15.80 1.01
C PRO A 271 -16.90 15.69 2.14
N ASP A 272 -17.83 14.74 2.05
CA ASP A 272 -18.87 14.53 3.06
C ASP A 272 -18.30 13.93 4.36
N ASP A 273 -17.41 12.96 4.25
CA ASP A 273 -16.77 12.35 5.43
C ASP A 273 -15.88 13.35 6.17
N LEU A 274 -15.00 14.04 5.44
CA LEU A 274 -14.11 15.04 6.01
C LEU A 274 -14.89 16.21 6.63
N SER A 275 -16.00 16.64 6.04
CA SER A 275 -16.85 17.72 6.58
C SER A 275 -17.52 17.35 7.90
N LYS A 276 -17.83 16.09 8.13
CA LYS A 276 -18.37 15.58 9.40
C LYS A 276 -17.33 15.59 10.52
N ARG A 277 -16.05 15.38 10.18
CA ARG A 277 -14.96 15.32 11.14
C ARG A 277 -14.31 16.67 11.43
N MET A 278 -14.33 17.57 10.46
CA MET A 278 -13.67 18.87 10.56
C MET A 278 -14.65 19.99 10.22
N VAL A 279 -14.91 20.84 11.21
CA VAL A 279 -15.83 21.97 11.06
C VAL A 279 -15.13 23.16 10.37
N ASN A 280 -15.86 23.91 9.55
CA ASN A 280 -15.38 25.12 8.85
C ASN A 280 -14.21 24.85 7.89
N MET A 281 -14.26 23.77 7.13
CA MET A 281 -13.35 23.52 6.04
C MET A 281 -14.11 23.10 4.77
N ARG A 282 -13.43 23.19 3.63
CA ARG A 282 -13.95 22.71 2.34
C ARG A 282 -12.96 21.75 1.71
N THR A 283 -13.44 20.61 1.24
CA THR A 283 -12.64 19.65 0.47
C THR A 283 -12.90 19.84 -1.02
N VAL A 284 -11.82 19.91 -1.80
CA VAL A 284 -11.86 19.98 -3.26
C VAL A 284 -11.13 18.76 -3.80
N LEU A 285 -11.86 17.86 -4.41
CA LEU A 285 -11.28 16.69 -5.08
C LEU A 285 -10.47 17.14 -6.29
N VAL A 286 -9.33 16.50 -6.51
CA VAL A 286 -8.45 16.78 -7.64
C VAL A 286 -8.36 15.53 -8.52
N THR A 287 -8.88 15.68 -9.73
CA THR A 287 -8.83 14.65 -10.78
C THR A 287 -8.19 15.23 -12.04
N GLU A 288 -7.56 14.39 -12.84
CA GLU A 288 -7.06 14.74 -14.17
C GLU A 288 -7.34 13.58 -15.14
N GLY A 289 -8.33 13.78 -16.03
CA GLY A 289 -8.93 12.70 -16.80
C GLY A 289 -9.64 11.71 -15.88
N GLU A 290 -9.27 10.45 -15.93
CA GLU A 290 -9.79 9.39 -15.07
C GLU A 290 -8.97 9.21 -13.77
N ASP A 291 -7.81 9.90 -13.63
CA ASP A 291 -6.93 9.76 -12.49
C ASP A 291 -7.45 10.56 -11.29
N GLU A 292 -7.70 9.89 -10.19
CA GLU A 292 -7.97 10.49 -8.87
C GLU A 292 -6.63 10.81 -8.20
N LEU A 293 -6.22 12.09 -8.17
CA LEU A 293 -4.91 12.50 -7.64
C LEU A 293 -4.91 12.68 -6.12
N GLY A 294 -6.06 13.06 -5.54
CA GLY A 294 -6.19 13.38 -4.13
C GLY A 294 -7.11 14.58 -3.90
N ALA A 295 -6.91 15.31 -2.82
CA ALA A 295 -7.77 16.45 -2.48
C ALA A 295 -6.98 17.64 -1.94
N ILE A 296 -7.57 18.84 -2.09
CA ILE A 296 -7.15 20.05 -1.39
C ILE A 296 -8.18 20.37 -0.31
N ILE A 297 -7.72 20.36 0.94
CA ILE A 297 -8.49 20.81 2.08
C ILE A 297 -8.23 22.31 2.28
N VAL A 298 -9.30 23.10 2.26
CA VAL A 298 -9.27 24.57 2.34
C VAL A 298 -9.77 24.98 3.71
N PHE A 299 -8.93 25.63 4.48
CA PHE A 299 -9.30 26.23 5.76
C PHE A 299 -9.54 27.74 5.57
N PRO A 300 -10.72 28.26 5.90
CA PRO A 300 -10.96 29.71 5.84
C PRO A 300 -9.95 30.45 6.72
N SER A 301 -9.45 31.59 6.23
CA SER A 301 -8.71 32.50 7.10
C SER A 301 -9.66 32.99 8.19
N GLY A 302 -9.33 32.71 9.44
CA GLY A 302 -9.95 33.44 10.54
C GLY A 302 -9.74 34.92 10.25
N GLN A 303 -10.80 35.74 10.24
CA GLN A 303 -10.65 37.18 10.22
C GLN A 303 -9.64 37.52 11.33
N LYS A 304 -8.48 38.05 10.97
CA LYS A 304 -7.66 38.77 11.96
C LYS A 304 -8.62 39.80 12.58
N ALA A 305 -8.90 39.65 13.87
CA ALA A 305 -9.57 40.75 14.59
C ALA A 305 -8.83 42.01 14.24
N PRO A 306 -9.55 43.07 13.83
CA PRO A 306 -8.89 44.35 13.52
C PRO A 306 -8.02 44.69 14.73
N GLU A 307 -6.74 44.93 14.51
CA GLU A 307 -5.85 45.45 15.55
C GLU A 307 -6.54 46.66 16.13
N PRO A 308 -6.66 46.82 17.46
CA PRO A 308 -7.27 47.97 18.04
C PRO A 308 -6.48 49.17 17.54
N THR A 309 -7.14 50.00 16.73
CA THR A 309 -6.60 51.25 16.21
C THR A 309 -6.14 52.06 17.42
N ALA A 310 -4.84 52.22 17.56
CA ALA A 310 -4.26 53.05 18.61
C ALA A 310 -4.88 54.44 18.47
N GLN A 311 -5.85 54.76 19.36
CA GLN A 311 -6.36 56.09 19.48
C GLN A 311 -5.17 57.02 19.75
N LYS A 312 -4.79 57.81 18.74
CA LYS A 312 -3.88 58.92 18.92
C LYS A 312 -4.45 59.80 20.05
N ARG A 313 -3.92 59.67 21.27
CA ARG A 313 -4.11 60.62 22.34
C ARG A 313 -3.68 62.00 21.77
N ARG A 314 -4.67 62.85 21.46
CA ARG A 314 -4.44 64.32 21.28
C ARG A 314 -3.79 64.81 22.57
N ARG A 315 -2.51 65.14 22.51
CA ARG A 315 -1.86 65.99 23.54
C ARG A 315 -2.55 67.35 23.50
N HIS A 316 -3.31 67.66 24.52
CA HIS A 316 -3.68 69.01 24.86
C HIS A 316 -2.39 69.75 25.18
N LEU A 317 -2.01 70.71 24.34
CA LEU A 317 -1.08 71.77 24.67
C LEU A 317 -1.84 72.78 25.55
N PRO A 318 -1.31 73.20 26.71
CA PRO A 318 -1.93 74.28 27.47
C PRO A 318 -1.73 75.63 26.74
N GLU A 319 -2.81 76.43 26.67
CA GLU A 319 -2.82 77.79 26.17
C GLU A 319 -1.85 78.65 26.97
N ALA A 320 -0.96 79.35 26.26
CA ALA A 320 -0.12 80.42 26.85
C ALA A 320 -0.98 81.64 27.20
N SER A 321 -1.11 81.94 28.47
CA SER A 321 -1.70 83.17 28.99
C SER A 321 -0.79 84.33 28.64
N SER A 322 -1.42 85.34 28.04
CA SER A 322 -0.91 86.69 27.78
C SER A 322 -0.40 87.33 29.07
N ILE A 323 0.81 87.85 29.06
CA ILE A 323 1.26 88.85 30.05
C ILE A 323 1.57 90.11 29.27
N GLU A 324 0.85 91.15 29.69
CA GLU A 324 0.92 92.46 29.18
C GLU A 324 2.29 93.10 29.36
N HIS A 325 2.61 93.94 28.39
CA HIS A 325 3.67 94.93 28.46
C HIS A 325 3.37 96.00 29.51
N THR A 326 4.33 96.28 30.34
CA THR A 326 4.45 97.62 30.93
C THR A 326 5.84 98.14 30.66
N ASN A 327 5.86 99.23 29.87
CA ASN A 327 6.99 100.14 29.70
C ASN A 327 7.41 100.76 31.03
N ILE A 328 8.69 101.08 31.18
CA ILE A 328 9.23 102.39 31.58
C ILE A 328 10.77 102.40 31.44
N ARG A 329 11.27 103.38 30.59
CA ARG A 329 12.58 103.99 30.43
C ARG A 329 13.79 103.16 30.06
#